data_91e2dc36b42974913e072cb10acfd87d
#
_entry.id   91e2dc36b42974913e072cb10acfd87d
#
_cell.length_a   1.000
_cell.length_b   1.000
_cell.length_c   1.000
_cell.angle_alpha   90.00
_cell.angle_beta   90.00
_cell.angle_gamma   90.00
#
_symmetry.space_group_name_H-M   'P 1'
#
loop_
_entity.id
_entity.type
_entity.pdbx_description
1 polymer ?
#
loop_
_entity_poly.entity_id
_entity_poly.type
_entity_poly.pdbx_seq_one_letter_code
_entity_poly.pdbx_strand_id
1 'polypeptide(L)'
;MVQRDINLWPFKVVKGPADKPMIVVTYKGEEKHFSAEEISPMVLKKMREMAEAYLGTIVKNAVVTVPAYFNDSQRKATKDAGGIAGLNILRIINEPTAATIAYGLDKSSGIMKRNVLIFDLGGGTADVSLLTIWNDVFEVKAVAGDTHLGGEDFDNRMVKHFVEKFKKEHKVNISGNSRALRRLRTACEKAKIILSSTIETTIEVDSLCNGIDFFSNITRAKFVDLNIDLFRKCIEPVEKCLIDAKVDKNLVHDVVVTGGSSRIPKVQQLLQDFFDGKELCKSINLDEAVAYGAAVQAAILTGMRNEKLKDIILLDVTPLSLGVAIPGSQMSILIPRNTAIPTRKEGFFTTLSDNQTSILLSVYEGERARTMDNNFLGEFELSDIPEAPRRVPSIIVCFDIDANGILTVSAEEMTSGVGRKMTISNDKARLSSEEIERMVQDAEIYKAKDEEHKENVKAMVALEDYAYNLRKTINDKKIGAKLAPASKQKMEEAIEQVIEWLDGLQIMDSEEYEDKLETLESICNPIIARIL
;
A
#
# COMPACT_ATOMS: atom_id res chain seq x y z
N MET A 1 1.95 5.19 -15.55
CA MET A 1 2.36 4.41 -14.37
C MET A 1 1.44 3.21 -14.23
N VAL A 2 0.16 3.36 -13.93
CA VAL A 2 -0.83 2.27 -13.79
C VAL A 2 -0.84 1.25 -14.94
N GLN A 3 -0.64 1.68 -16.21
CA GLN A 3 -0.58 0.77 -17.37
C GLN A 3 0.58 -0.24 -17.32
N ARG A 4 1.66 0.07 -16.61
CA ARG A 4 2.77 -0.87 -16.38
C ARG A 4 2.39 -1.89 -15.32
N ASP A 5 1.70 -1.46 -14.27
CA ASP A 5 1.33 -2.30 -13.12
C ASP A 5 0.22 -3.29 -13.50
N ILE A 6 -0.75 -2.87 -14.33
CA ILE A 6 -1.84 -3.73 -14.86
C ILE A 6 -1.29 -5.03 -15.47
N ASN A 7 -0.14 -4.97 -16.17
CA ASN A 7 0.46 -6.16 -16.77
C ASN A 7 1.07 -7.15 -15.75
N LEU A 8 1.22 -6.72 -14.50
CA LEU A 8 1.79 -7.53 -13.42
C LEU A 8 0.71 -8.12 -12.51
N TRP A 9 -0.51 -7.60 -12.57
CA TRP A 9 -1.61 -8.05 -11.73
C TRP A 9 -2.29 -9.30 -12.29
N PRO A 10 -2.69 -10.25 -11.42
CA PRO A 10 -3.37 -11.47 -11.84
C PRO A 10 -4.87 -11.26 -12.15
N PHE A 11 -5.38 -10.04 -12.01
CA PHE A 11 -6.77 -9.66 -12.24
C PHE A 11 -6.88 -8.62 -13.35
N LYS A 12 -8.05 -8.58 -13.99
CA LYS A 12 -8.34 -7.63 -15.07
C LYS A 12 -8.61 -6.24 -14.48
N VAL A 13 -8.01 -5.22 -15.07
CA VAL A 13 -8.27 -3.81 -14.75
C VAL A 13 -8.74 -3.11 -16.03
N VAL A 14 -9.80 -2.33 -15.91
CA VAL A 14 -10.39 -1.55 -17.00
C VAL A 14 -10.48 -0.09 -16.62
N LYS A 15 -10.66 0.76 -17.63
CA LYS A 15 -10.90 2.18 -17.44
C LYS A 15 -12.33 2.40 -16.93
N GLY A 16 -12.48 3.04 -15.81
CA GLY A 16 -13.75 3.47 -15.24
C GLY A 16 -14.06 4.95 -15.45
N PRO A 17 -15.05 5.49 -14.76
CA PRO A 17 -15.38 6.91 -14.76
C PRO A 17 -14.17 7.77 -14.41
N ALA A 18 -14.04 8.94 -15.04
CA ALA A 18 -12.94 9.89 -14.84
C ALA A 18 -11.52 9.27 -14.97
N ASP A 19 -11.35 8.27 -15.83
CA ASP A 19 -10.08 7.54 -16.03
C ASP A 19 -9.60 6.72 -14.80
N LYS A 20 -10.43 6.50 -13.78
CA LYS A 20 -10.07 5.67 -12.63
C LYS A 20 -9.91 4.20 -13.03
N PRO A 21 -8.92 3.49 -12.47
CA PRO A 21 -8.81 2.05 -12.66
C PRO A 21 -9.92 1.33 -11.92
N MET A 22 -10.65 0.45 -12.63
CA MET A 22 -11.66 -0.44 -12.05
C MET A 22 -11.16 -1.88 -12.11
N ILE A 23 -11.20 -2.55 -10.97
CA ILE A 23 -10.85 -3.96 -10.84
C ILE A 23 -12.06 -4.79 -11.26
N VAL A 24 -11.85 -5.72 -12.19
CA VAL A 24 -12.91 -6.58 -12.72
C VAL A 24 -12.78 -7.96 -12.14
N VAL A 25 -13.85 -8.44 -11.51
CA VAL A 25 -13.94 -9.78 -10.95
C VAL A 25 -15.21 -10.46 -11.44
N THR A 26 -15.15 -11.78 -11.63
CA THR A 26 -16.35 -12.58 -11.86
C THR A 26 -16.85 -13.11 -10.53
N TYR A 27 -18.05 -12.72 -10.13
CA TYR A 27 -18.69 -13.17 -8.91
C TYR A 27 -20.04 -13.80 -9.23
N LYS A 28 -20.22 -15.08 -8.90
CA LYS A 28 -21.44 -15.88 -9.21
C LYS A 28 -21.85 -15.81 -10.69
N GLY A 29 -20.87 -15.85 -11.60
CA GLY A 29 -21.10 -15.80 -13.05
C GLY A 29 -21.34 -14.40 -13.63
N GLU A 30 -21.38 -13.36 -12.80
CA GLU A 30 -21.54 -11.96 -13.22
C GLU A 30 -20.22 -11.19 -13.15
N GLU A 31 -19.90 -10.42 -14.18
CA GLU A 31 -18.76 -9.52 -14.16
C GLU A 31 -19.10 -8.29 -13.29
N LYS A 32 -18.32 -8.06 -12.24
CA LYS A 32 -18.44 -6.91 -11.35
C LYS A 32 -17.19 -6.03 -11.41
N HIS A 33 -17.41 -4.73 -11.31
CA HIS A 33 -16.36 -3.72 -11.40
C HIS A 33 -16.28 -3.01 -10.05
N PHE A 34 -15.09 -2.96 -9.47
CA PHE A 34 -14.82 -2.30 -8.20
C PHE A 34 -13.75 -1.23 -8.35
N SER A 35 -13.97 -0.07 -7.75
CA SER A 35 -12.93 0.92 -7.56
C SER A 35 -11.94 0.50 -6.45
N ALA A 36 -10.79 1.16 -6.38
CA ALA A 36 -9.84 0.93 -5.29
C ALA A 36 -10.46 1.29 -3.93
N GLU A 37 -11.30 2.34 -3.92
CA GLU A 37 -12.04 2.82 -2.75
C GLU A 37 -13.13 1.85 -2.27
N GLU A 38 -13.55 0.88 -3.10
CA GLU A 38 -14.45 -0.22 -2.71
C GLU A 38 -13.70 -1.46 -2.22
N ILE A 39 -12.49 -1.71 -2.74
CA ILE A 39 -11.67 -2.86 -2.32
C ILE A 39 -10.98 -2.59 -0.97
N SER A 40 -10.44 -1.38 -0.77
CA SER A 40 -9.76 -1.03 0.48
C SER A 40 -10.65 -1.17 1.73
N PRO A 41 -11.93 -0.78 1.71
CA PRO A 41 -12.85 -1.04 2.81
C PRO A 41 -13.03 -2.50 3.17
N MET A 42 -12.97 -3.42 2.19
CA MET A 42 -13.07 -4.86 2.47
C MET A 42 -11.91 -5.33 3.34
N VAL A 43 -10.69 -4.83 3.07
CA VAL A 43 -9.51 -5.10 3.91
C VAL A 43 -9.65 -4.47 5.30
N LEU A 44 -10.07 -3.19 5.36
CA LEU A 44 -10.26 -2.48 6.63
C LEU A 44 -11.36 -3.13 7.48
N LYS A 45 -12.46 -3.57 6.86
CA LYS A 45 -13.53 -4.34 7.53
C LYS A 45 -12.99 -5.64 8.13
N LYS A 46 -12.15 -6.37 7.37
CA LYS A 46 -11.51 -7.59 7.86
C LYS A 46 -10.59 -7.31 9.07
N MET A 47 -9.80 -6.24 9.01
CA MET A 47 -8.96 -5.83 10.15
C MET A 47 -9.80 -5.46 11.38
N ARG A 48 -10.91 -4.75 11.18
CA ARG A 48 -11.87 -4.42 12.25
C ARG A 48 -12.44 -5.69 12.88
N GLU A 49 -12.94 -6.63 12.07
CA GLU A 49 -13.49 -7.91 12.53
C GLU A 49 -12.46 -8.72 13.35
N MET A 50 -11.21 -8.74 12.91
CA MET A 50 -10.12 -9.41 13.65
C MET A 50 -9.85 -8.73 15.00
N ALA A 51 -9.83 -7.39 15.02
CA ALA A 51 -9.65 -6.61 16.24
C ALA A 51 -10.82 -6.82 17.22
N GLU A 52 -12.07 -6.79 16.71
CA GLU A 52 -13.28 -7.03 17.52
C GLU A 52 -13.28 -8.44 18.11
N ALA A 53 -12.89 -9.45 17.31
CA ALA A 53 -12.78 -10.84 17.78
C ALA A 53 -11.72 -10.99 18.88
N TYR A 54 -10.59 -10.31 18.75
CA TYR A 54 -9.50 -10.35 19.74
C TYR A 54 -9.86 -9.60 21.02
N LEU A 55 -10.47 -8.41 20.91
CA LEU A 55 -10.80 -7.55 22.04
C LEU A 55 -12.11 -7.93 22.73
N GLY A 56 -12.98 -8.71 22.09
CA GLY A 56 -14.33 -9.05 22.58
C GLY A 56 -15.29 -7.84 22.66
N THR A 57 -15.01 -6.77 21.92
CA THR A 57 -15.81 -5.53 21.92
C THR A 57 -15.82 -4.87 20.56
N ILE A 58 -16.83 -4.01 20.31
CA ILE A 58 -16.97 -3.30 19.03
C ILE A 58 -15.87 -2.23 18.89
N VAL A 59 -15.21 -2.22 17.73
CA VAL A 59 -14.21 -1.22 17.35
C VAL A 59 -14.85 -0.20 16.40
N LYS A 60 -15.01 1.04 16.88
CA LYS A 60 -15.61 2.14 16.11
C LYS A 60 -14.59 3.14 15.58
N ASN A 61 -13.53 3.40 16.33
CA ASN A 61 -12.54 4.42 16.04
C ASN A 61 -11.24 3.79 15.58
N ALA A 62 -10.56 4.43 14.62
CA ALA A 62 -9.27 3.99 14.13
C ALA A 62 -8.34 5.16 13.80
N VAL A 63 -7.04 4.93 13.92
CA VAL A 63 -5.99 5.71 13.26
C VAL A 63 -5.50 4.85 12.09
N VAL A 64 -5.43 5.44 10.90
CA VAL A 64 -4.96 4.76 9.70
C VAL A 64 -3.66 5.39 9.24
N THR A 65 -2.69 4.55 8.90
CA THR A 65 -1.40 4.99 8.38
C THR A 65 -1.41 5.03 6.86
N VAL A 66 -0.64 5.95 6.31
CA VAL A 66 -0.41 6.09 4.86
C VAL A 66 1.07 6.36 4.60
N PRO A 67 1.60 5.96 3.43
CA PRO A 67 2.93 6.38 3.02
C PRO A 67 3.12 7.89 3.12
N ALA A 68 4.30 8.33 3.53
CA ALA A 68 4.56 9.76 3.77
C ALA A 68 4.36 10.61 2.51
N TYR A 69 4.60 10.03 1.34
CA TYR A 69 4.51 10.69 0.04
C TYR A 69 3.12 10.55 -0.63
N PHE A 70 2.09 10.06 0.11
CA PHE A 70 0.71 10.10 -0.38
C PHE A 70 0.23 11.54 -0.54
N ASN A 71 -0.35 11.81 -1.69
CA ASN A 71 -0.95 13.08 -2.04
C ASN A 71 -2.33 13.29 -1.39
N ASP A 72 -2.92 14.49 -1.54
CA ASP A 72 -4.23 14.84 -0.97
C ASP A 72 -5.34 13.86 -1.38
N SER A 73 -5.41 13.51 -2.68
CA SER A 73 -6.43 12.58 -3.18
C SER A 73 -6.30 11.17 -2.60
N GLN A 74 -5.07 10.65 -2.43
CA GLN A 74 -4.81 9.35 -1.83
C GLN A 74 -5.17 9.33 -0.34
N ARG A 75 -4.87 10.40 0.41
CA ARG A 75 -5.25 10.54 1.83
C ARG A 75 -6.76 10.57 2.01
N LYS A 76 -7.46 11.33 1.16
CA LYS A 76 -8.92 11.36 1.14
C LYS A 76 -9.52 9.98 0.84
N ALA A 77 -9.07 9.32 -0.23
CA ALA A 77 -9.54 8.00 -0.60
C ALA A 77 -9.35 6.99 0.56
N THR A 78 -8.24 7.08 1.29
CA THR A 78 -8.00 6.24 2.47
C THR A 78 -8.98 6.55 3.60
N LYS A 79 -9.28 7.83 3.85
CA LYS A 79 -10.25 8.24 4.86
C LYS A 79 -11.67 7.79 4.51
N ASP A 80 -12.07 7.94 3.24
CA ASP A 80 -13.38 7.52 2.73
C ASP A 80 -13.52 5.99 2.81
N ALA A 81 -12.47 5.24 2.45
CA ALA A 81 -12.42 3.79 2.62
C ALA A 81 -12.64 3.34 4.08
N GLY A 82 -12.07 4.06 5.04
CA GLY A 82 -12.32 3.85 6.46
C GLY A 82 -13.78 4.06 6.85
N GLY A 83 -14.41 5.13 6.33
CA GLY A 83 -15.83 5.40 6.52
C GLY A 83 -16.73 4.30 5.95
N ILE A 84 -16.46 3.84 4.72
CA ILE A 84 -17.18 2.74 4.06
C ILE A 84 -17.03 1.43 4.86
N ALA A 85 -15.87 1.20 5.48
CA ALA A 85 -15.64 0.05 6.37
C ALA A 85 -16.38 0.17 7.73
N GLY A 86 -17.12 1.27 7.98
CA GLY A 86 -17.82 1.55 9.22
C GLY A 86 -16.90 1.97 10.37
N LEU A 87 -15.73 2.54 10.05
CA LEU A 87 -14.78 3.07 11.00
C LEU A 87 -14.84 4.61 11.04
N ASN A 88 -14.82 5.18 12.23
CA ASN A 88 -14.56 6.60 12.42
C ASN A 88 -13.04 6.83 12.42
N ILE A 89 -12.51 7.43 11.37
CA ILE A 89 -11.08 7.69 11.25
C ILE A 89 -10.72 8.96 12.03
N LEU A 90 -10.13 8.76 13.20
CA LEU A 90 -9.69 9.84 14.10
C LEU A 90 -8.53 10.63 13.51
N ARG A 91 -7.61 9.95 12.81
CA ARG A 91 -6.42 10.53 12.21
C ARG A 91 -5.92 9.68 11.05
N ILE A 92 -5.46 10.35 10.00
CA ILE A 92 -4.51 9.81 9.02
C ILE A 92 -3.11 10.24 9.45
N ILE A 93 -2.18 9.29 9.59
CA ILE A 93 -0.80 9.55 10.01
C ILE A 93 0.18 8.92 9.01
N ASN A 94 1.32 9.56 8.78
CA ASN A 94 2.36 9.00 7.92
C ASN A 94 3.02 7.77 8.56
N GLU A 95 3.29 6.73 7.77
CA GLU A 95 3.92 5.48 8.23
C GLU A 95 5.25 5.71 8.95
N PRO A 96 6.24 6.46 8.39
CA PRO A 96 7.47 6.72 9.11
C PRO A 96 7.28 7.59 10.36
N THR A 97 6.26 8.44 10.37
CA THR A 97 5.92 9.24 11.56
C THR A 97 5.37 8.35 12.67
N ALA A 98 4.51 7.38 12.34
CA ALA A 98 4.05 6.36 13.29
C ALA A 98 5.22 5.52 13.81
N ALA A 99 6.11 5.05 12.93
CA ALA A 99 7.31 4.31 13.34
C ALA A 99 8.20 5.12 14.30
N THR A 100 8.28 6.45 14.11
CA THR A 100 9.03 7.33 15.02
C THR A 100 8.42 7.38 16.42
N ILE A 101 7.09 7.41 16.54
CA ILE A 101 6.41 7.35 17.84
C ILE A 101 6.80 6.04 18.55
N ALA A 102 6.74 4.91 17.85
CA ALA A 102 7.14 3.62 18.40
C ALA A 102 8.61 3.61 18.87
N TYR A 103 9.51 4.18 18.08
CA TYR A 103 10.93 4.32 18.42
C TYR A 103 11.17 5.27 19.60
N GLY A 104 10.48 6.42 19.61
CA GLY A 104 10.71 7.48 20.60
C GLY A 104 10.20 7.13 21.98
N LEU A 105 9.18 6.29 22.11
CA LEU A 105 8.65 5.85 23.42
C LEU A 105 9.69 5.15 24.28
N ASP A 106 10.64 4.44 23.68
CA ASP A 106 11.72 3.77 24.40
C ASP A 106 12.87 4.71 24.75
N LYS A 107 12.96 5.89 24.13
CA LYS A 107 14.09 6.83 24.24
C LYS A 107 13.72 8.25 24.70
N SER A 108 12.47 8.50 25.05
CA SER A 108 11.92 9.83 25.37
C SER A 108 12.48 10.52 26.63
N SER A 109 13.41 9.91 27.36
CA SER A 109 14.00 10.48 28.58
C SER A 109 15.21 11.38 28.39
N GLY A 110 15.53 11.79 27.14
CA GLY A 110 16.73 12.57 26.83
C GLY A 110 16.46 14.06 26.61
N ILE A 111 17.11 14.93 27.37
CA ILE A 111 17.09 16.41 27.24
C ILE A 111 17.75 16.89 25.92
N MET A 112 18.49 16.03 25.21
CA MET A 112 19.26 16.41 24.02
C MET A 112 18.43 16.30 22.75
N LYS A 113 18.47 17.34 21.93
CA LYS A 113 17.89 17.36 20.59
C LYS A 113 18.57 16.32 19.70
N ARG A 114 17.80 15.41 19.09
CA ARG A 114 18.31 14.34 18.23
C ARG A 114 17.64 14.41 16.84
N ASN A 115 18.45 14.33 15.80
CA ASN A 115 17.95 14.12 14.44
C ASN A 115 17.91 12.62 14.17
N VAL A 116 16.75 12.13 13.83
CA VAL A 116 16.47 10.71 13.56
C VAL A 116 15.95 10.58 12.14
N LEU A 117 16.59 9.74 11.36
CA LEU A 117 16.12 9.40 10.02
C LEU A 117 15.38 8.06 10.09
N ILE A 118 14.15 8.06 9.61
CA ILE A 118 13.35 6.83 9.43
C ILE A 118 13.41 6.44 7.97
N PHE A 119 13.86 5.23 7.71
CA PHE A 119 13.89 4.61 6.39
C PHE A 119 12.88 3.47 6.38
N ASP A 120 11.76 3.67 5.71
CA ASP A 120 10.70 2.68 5.57
C ASP A 120 10.70 2.10 4.16
N LEU A 121 11.01 0.80 4.04
CA LEU A 121 10.96 0.07 2.79
C LEU A 121 9.98 -1.10 2.92
N GLY A 122 8.77 -0.85 2.43
CA GLY A 122 7.67 -1.80 2.44
C GLY A 122 7.63 -2.72 1.22
N GLY A 123 6.42 -3.23 0.93
CA GLY A 123 6.15 -4.04 -0.26
C GLY A 123 6.08 -3.22 -1.55
N GLY A 124 5.49 -2.03 -1.50
CA GLY A 124 5.22 -1.21 -2.69
C GLY A 124 5.79 0.20 -2.63
N THR A 125 6.24 0.68 -1.47
CA THR A 125 6.73 2.05 -1.27
C THR A 125 8.07 2.07 -0.55
N ALA A 126 8.84 3.14 -0.82
CA ALA A 126 10.05 3.49 -0.10
C ALA A 126 9.87 4.92 0.43
N ASP A 127 9.74 5.08 1.74
CA ASP A 127 9.51 6.35 2.39
C ASP A 127 10.66 6.70 3.34
N VAL A 128 11.03 7.96 3.34
CA VAL A 128 12.08 8.49 4.21
C VAL A 128 11.57 9.75 4.90
N SER A 129 11.75 9.81 6.21
CA SER A 129 11.44 11.00 6.98
C SER A 129 12.63 11.36 7.88
N LEU A 130 12.99 12.63 7.90
CA LEU A 130 13.94 13.17 8.86
C LEU A 130 13.18 13.95 9.92
N LEU A 131 13.36 13.55 11.17
CA LEU A 131 12.71 14.17 12.32
C LEU A 131 13.73 14.70 13.30
N THR A 132 13.29 15.70 14.06
CA THR A 132 13.97 16.10 15.29
C THR A 132 13.12 15.72 16.48
N ILE A 133 13.69 15.00 17.43
CA ILE A 133 13.06 14.61 18.69
C ILE A 133 13.69 15.43 19.81
N TRP A 134 12.85 16.13 20.59
CA TRP A 134 13.28 16.94 21.74
C TRP A 134 12.11 17.13 22.71
N ASN A 135 12.31 16.78 23.99
CA ASN A 135 11.29 16.95 25.04
C ASN A 135 9.88 16.49 24.62
N ASP A 136 9.79 15.24 24.12
CA ASP A 136 8.53 14.62 23.66
C ASP A 136 7.85 15.32 22.45
N VAL A 137 8.53 16.31 21.84
CA VAL A 137 8.15 16.90 20.56
C VAL A 137 8.84 16.15 19.43
N PHE A 138 8.04 15.61 18.54
CA PHE A 138 8.43 14.90 17.32
C PHE A 138 8.15 15.83 16.13
N GLU A 139 9.17 16.52 15.68
CA GLU A 139 9.06 17.49 14.58
C GLU A 139 9.63 16.90 13.30
N VAL A 140 8.78 16.60 12.32
CA VAL A 140 9.21 16.21 10.97
C VAL A 140 9.83 17.43 10.28
N LYS A 141 11.04 17.28 9.74
CA LYS A 141 11.77 18.32 9.01
C LYS A 141 11.58 18.22 7.52
N ALA A 142 11.60 17.00 7.02
CA ALA A 142 11.34 16.71 5.61
C ALA A 142 10.90 15.28 5.43
N VAL A 143 10.16 15.05 4.35
CA VAL A 143 9.78 13.73 3.86
C VAL A 143 10.16 13.60 2.40
N ALA A 144 10.56 12.39 2.00
CA ALA A 144 10.79 12.03 0.61
C ALA A 144 10.40 10.57 0.41
N GLY A 145 10.10 10.17 -0.82
CA GLY A 145 9.70 8.78 -1.08
C GLY A 145 9.54 8.47 -2.56
N ASP A 146 9.32 7.21 -2.82
CA ASP A 146 8.88 6.66 -4.11
C ASP A 146 7.70 5.72 -3.85
N THR A 147 6.52 6.08 -4.36
CA THR A 147 5.28 5.31 -4.19
C THR A 147 5.19 4.08 -5.10
N HIS A 148 6.26 3.78 -5.86
CA HIS A 148 6.36 2.66 -6.79
C HIS A 148 7.73 1.99 -6.72
N LEU A 149 8.26 1.83 -5.50
CA LEU A 149 9.51 1.15 -5.24
C LEU A 149 9.39 0.36 -3.94
N GLY A 150 9.46 -0.97 -4.03
CA GLY A 150 9.33 -1.82 -2.87
C GLY A 150 9.63 -3.29 -3.13
N GLY A 151 9.29 -4.14 -2.16
CA GLY A 151 9.54 -5.58 -2.19
C GLY A 151 8.93 -6.29 -3.39
N GLU A 152 7.78 -5.82 -3.88
CA GLU A 152 7.12 -6.40 -5.05
C GLU A 152 7.91 -6.19 -6.34
N ASP A 153 8.63 -5.06 -6.47
CA ASP A 153 9.50 -4.83 -7.62
C ASP A 153 10.65 -5.82 -7.66
N PHE A 154 11.20 -6.15 -6.48
CA PHE A 154 12.25 -7.16 -6.35
C PHE A 154 11.73 -8.55 -6.71
N ASP A 155 10.52 -8.88 -6.29
CA ASP A 155 9.84 -10.13 -6.65
C ASP A 155 9.57 -10.20 -8.15
N ASN A 156 9.11 -9.12 -8.78
CA ASN A 156 8.85 -9.03 -10.21
C ASN A 156 10.11 -9.31 -11.05
N ARG A 157 11.30 -8.85 -10.59
CA ARG A 157 12.58 -9.16 -11.25
C ARG A 157 12.91 -10.66 -11.16
N MET A 158 12.67 -11.29 -10.01
CA MET A 158 12.85 -12.74 -9.85
C MET A 158 11.85 -13.53 -10.70
N VAL A 159 10.57 -13.16 -10.67
CA VAL A 159 9.53 -13.80 -11.50
C VAL A 159 9.93 -13.77 -12.97
N LYS A 160 10.32 -12.59 -13.50
CA LYS A 160 10.78 -12.44 -14.87
C LYS A 160 11.97 -13.36 -15.19
N HIS A 161 12.94 -13.43 -14.28
CA HIS A 161 14.11 -14.32 -14.44
C HIS A 161 13.69 -15.79 -14.53
N PHE A 162 12.78 -16.25 -13.67
CA PHE A 162 12.35 -17.65 -13.65
C PHE A 162 11.37 -18.01 -14.76
N VAL A 163 10.54 -17.08 -15.22
CA VAL A 163 9.72 -17.26 -16.44
C VAL A 163 10.61 -17.53 -17.65
N GLU A 164 11.68 -16.75 -17.83
CA GLU A 164 12.63 -16.96 -18.92
C GLU A 164 13.42 -18.27 -18.74
N LYS A 165 13.77 -18.65 -17.51
CA LYS A 165 14.42 -19.92 -17.22
C LYS A 165 13.52 -21.10 -17.54
N PHE A 166 12.27 -21.10 -17.07
CA PHE A 166 11.26 -22.13 -17.35
C PHE A 166 11.05 -22.30 -18.86
N LYS A 167 10.90 -21.18 -19.59
CA LYS A 167 10.74 -21.18 -21.04
C LYS A 167 11.95 -21.80 -21.76
N LYS A 168 13.17 -21.57 -21.28
CA LYS A 168 14.39 -22.15 -21.86
C LYS A 168 14.47 -23.66 -21.60
N GLU A 169 14.15 -24.10 -20.40
CA GLU A 169 14.26 -25.52 -19.97
C GLU A 169 13.14 -26.38 -20.57
N HIS A 170 11.90 -25.91 -20.52
CA HIS A 170 10.72 -26.70 -20.87
C HIS A 170 10.09 -26.33 -22.22
N LYS A 171 10.58 -25.27 -22.89
CA LYS A 171 10.02 -24.74 -24.15
C LYS A 171 8.56 -24.27 -24.04
N VAL A 172 8.05 -24.06 -22.83
CA VAL A 172 6.71 -23.58 -22.52
C VAL A 172 6.77 -22.14 -22.04
N ASN A 173 5.93 -21.29 -22.61
CA ASN A 173 5.83 -19.88 -22.21
C ASN A 173 4.65 -19.70 -21.24
N ILE A 174 4.94 -19.31 -20.00
CA ILE A 174 3.94 -19.10 -18.93
C ILE A 174 3.57 -17.62 -18.72
N SER A 175 4.11 -16.70 -19.52
CA SER A 175 3.87 -15.25 -19.34
C SER A 175 2.39 -14.84 -19.49
N GLY A 176 1.56 -15.64 -20.15
CA GLY A 176 0.11 -15.44 -20.27
C GLY A 176 -0.73 -16.26 -19.28
N ASN A 177 -0.11 -17.07 -18.42
CA ASN A 177 -0.82 -17.90 -17.46
C ASN A 177 -0.82 -17.23 -16.07
N SER A 178 -1.92 -16.53 -15.73
CA SER A 178 -2.06 -15.77 -14.49
C SER A 178 -1.90 -16.64 -13.24
N ARG A 179 -2.41 -17.87 -13.25
CA ARG A 179 -2.28 -18.83 -12.13
C ARG A 179 -0.84 -19.23 -11.92
N ALA A 180 -0.14 -19.63 -12.98
CA ALA A 180 1.27 -19.98 -12.92
C ALA A 180 2.14 -18.81 -12.41
N LEU A 181 1.91 -17.62 -12.95
CA LEU A 181 2.62 -16.41 -12.50
C LEU A 181 2.35 -16.08 -11.04
N ARG A 182 1.12 -16.23 -10.55
CA ARG A 182 0.78 -16.00 -9.15
C ARG A 182 1.51 -16.96 -8.22
N ARG A 183 1.51 -18.26 -8.54
CA ARG A 183 2.20 -19.28 -7.76
C ARG A 183 3.72 -19.07 -7.75
N LEU A 184 4.29 -18.76 -8.92
CA LEU A 184 5.71 -18.42 -9.03
C LEU A 184 6.07 -17.17 -8.22
N ARG A 185 5.22 -16.13 -8.23
CA ARG A 185 5.41 -14.91 -7.42
C ARG A 185 5.43 -15.21 -5.94
N THR A 186 4.50 -16.02 -5.44
CA THR A 186 4.47 -16.44 -4.03
C THR A 186 5.74 -17.17 -3.64
N ALA A 187 6.26 -18.06 -4.51
CA ALA A 187 7.52 -18.74 -4.27
C ALA A 187 8.73 -17.78 -4.29
N CYS A 188 8.73 -16.79 -5.19
CA CYS A 188 9.77 -15.77 -5.25
C CYS A 188 9.77 -14.88 -3.99
N GLU A 189 8.60 -14.45 -3.52
CA GLU A 189 8.46 -13.67 -2.28
C GLU A 189 8.99 -14.44 -1.07
N LYS A 190 8.62 -15.72 -0.92
CA LYS A 190 9.18 -16.59 0.12
C LYS A 190 10.70 -16.69 0.01
N ALA A 191 11.23 -16.87 -1.20
CA ALA A 191 12.67 -16.92 -1.43
C ALA A 191 13.36 -15.60 -1.07
N LYS A 192 12.80 -14.44 -1.42
CA LYS A 192 13.30 -13.11 -1.01
C LYS A 192 13.45 -13.01 0.51
N ILE A 193 12.42 -13.43 1.24
CA ILE A 193 12.44 -13.43 2.72
C ILE A 193 13.56 -14.33 3.25
N ILE A 194 13.68 -15.57 2.74
CA ILE A 194 14.71 -16.55 3.15
C ILE A 194 16.11 -16.01 2.82
N LEU A 195 16.32 -15.42 1.64
CA LEU A 195 17.60 -14.85 1.21
C LEU A 195 18.06 -13.66 2.05
N SER A 196 17.19 -13.08 2.88
CA SER A 196 17.60 -12.06 3.86
C SER A 196 18.43 -12.67 4.99
N SER A 197 18.25 -13.95 5.31
CA SER A 197 19.00 -14.68 6.37
C SER A 197 19.98 -15.73 5.83
N THR A 198 19.70 -16.37 4.68
CA THR A 198 20.53 -17.41 4.08
C THR A 198 21.26 -16.92 2.84
N ILE A 199 22.30 -17.65 2.41
CA ILE A 199 23.07 -17.33 1.19
C ILE A 199 22.44 -17.90 -0.09
N GLU A 200 21.58 -18.91 0.05
CA GLU A 200 20.87 -19.56 -1.06
C GLU A 200 19.55 -20.17 -0.58
N THR A 201 18.64 -20.39 -1.50
CA THR A 201 17.37 -21.09 -1.29
C THR A 201 16.87 -21.70 -2.60
N THR A 202 15.78 -22.45 -2.51
CA THR A 202 15.15 -23.10 -3.65
C THR A 202 13.80 -22.47 -3.95
N ILE A 203 13.51 -22.28 -5.23
CA ILE A 203 12.17 -22.04 -5.76
C ILE A 203 11.61 -23.39 -6.17
N GLU A 204 10.52 -23.80 -5.56
CA GLU A 204 9.84 -25.06 -5.84
C GLU A 204 8.35 -24.78 -6.04
N VAL A 205 7.83 -25.14 -7.21
CA VAL A 205 6.42 -24.99 -7.56
C VAL A 205 5.97 -26.22 -8.32
N ASP A 206 5.24 -27.09 -7.62
CA ASP A 206 4.70 -28.32 -8.22
C ASP A 206 3.70 -27.95 -9.30
N SER A 207 3.73 -28.68 -10.43
CA SER A 207 2.78 -28.47 -11.54
C SER A 207 2.58 -27.01 -11.90
N LEU A 208 3.67 -26.29 -12.14
CA LEU A 208 3.64 -24.86 -12.45
C LEU A 208 2.80 -24.58 -13.69
N CYS A 209 2.97 -25.40 -14.74
CA CYS A 209 2.20 -25.30 -15.98
C CYS A 209 2.20 -26.65 -16.71
N ASN A 210 1.04 -27.11 -17.20
CA ASN A 210 0.89 -28.35 -17.98
C ASN A 210 1.46 -29.59 -17.26
N GLY A 211 1.25 -29.73 -15.96
CA GLY A 211 1.79 -30.83 -15.18
C GLY A 211 3.31 -30.80 -14.96
N ILE A 212 4.00 -29.75 -15.40
CA ILE A 212 5.46 -29.61 -15.27
C ILE A 212 5.80 -28.93 -13.95
N ASP A 213 6.56 -29.62 -13.11
CA ASP A 213 7.10 -29.07 -11.88
C ASP A 213 8.25 -28.11 -12.19
N PHE A 214 8.38 -27.06 -11.40
CA PHE A 214 9.51 -26.14 -11.50
C PHE A 214 10.35 -26.17 -10.23
N PHE A 215 11.61 -26.49 -10.41
CA PHE A 215 12.60 -26.51 -9.36
C PHE A 215 13.84 -25.71 -9.77
N SER A 216 14.25 -24.76 -8.95
CA SER A 216 15.43 -23.93 -9.25
C SER A 216 16.06 -23.36 -7.99
N ASN A 217 17.38 -23.40 -7.90
CA ASN A 217 18.12 -22.73 -6.84
C ASN A 217 18.35 -21.25 -7.22
N ILE A 218 18.35 -20.41 -6.19
CA ILE A 218 18.74 -19.01 -6.27
C ILE A 218 19.64 -18.63 -5.10
N THR A 219 20.72 -17.93 -5.40
CA THR A 219 21.63 -17.40 -4.39
C THR A 219 21.30 -15.94 -4.07
N ARG A 220 21.67 -15.50 -2.85
CA ARG A 220 21.60 -14.07 -2.48
C ARG A 220 22.37 -13.20 -3.47
N ALA A 221 23.54 -13.65 -3.94
CA ALA A 221 24.32 -12.93 -4.94
C ALA A 221 23.54 -12.71 -6.24
N LYS A 222 22.83 -13.75 -6.73
CA LYS A 222 21.99 -13.64 -7.92
C LYS A 222 20.78 -12.73 -7.70
N PHE A 223 20.15 -12.82 -6.53
CA PHE A 223 19.06 -11.91 -6.16
C PHE A 223 19.53 -10.43 -6.14
N VAL A 224 20.71 -10.18 -5.56
CA VAL A 224 21.32 -8.83 -5.56
C VAL A 224 21.62 -8.36 -6.98
N ASP A 225 22.22 -9.20 -7.82
CA ASP A 225 22.52 -8.89 -9.22
C ASP A 225 21.27 -8.49 -10.01
N LEU A 226 20.16 -9.20 -9.82
CA LEU A 226 18.88 -8.91 -10.47
C LEU A 226 18.26 -7.57 -10.05
N ASN A 227 18.60 -7.05 -8.86
CA ASN A 227 17.91 -5.93 -8.23
C ASN A 227 18.83 -4.75 -7.85
N ILE A 228 20.11 -4.78 -8.19
CA ILE A 228 21.09 -3.79 -7.70
C ILE A 228 20.76 -2.35 -8.08
N ASP A 229 20.18 -2.14 -9.24
CA ASP A 229 19.70 -0.84 -9.71
C ASP A 229 18.56 -0.32 -8.84
N LEU A 230 17.60 -1.18 -8.50
CA LEU A 230 16.48 -0.84 -7.61
C LEU A 230 16.98 -0.58 -6.17
N PHE A 231 17.91 -1.38 -5.66
CA PHE A 231 18.49 -1.15 -4.33
C PHE A 231 19.21 0.19 -4.22
N ARG A 232 19.94 0.60 -5.27
CA ARG A 232 20.56 1.94 -5.32
C ARG A 232 19.50 3.04 -5.35
N LYS A 233 18.42 2.83 -6.11
CA LYS A 233 17.30 3.76 -6.19
C LYS A 233 16.62 3.97 -4.83
N CYS A 234 16.63 2.98 -3.93
CA CYS A 234 16.10 3.13 -2.57
C CYS A 234 16.87 4.17 -1.72
N ILE A 235 18.10 4.55 -2.10
CA ILE A 235 18.91 5.53 -1.36
C ILE A 235 18.65 6.97 -1.84
N GLU A 236 18.16 7.16 -3.06
CA GLU A 236 17.85 8.49 -3.61
C GLU A 236 16.88 9.31 -2.71
N PRO A 237 15.78 8.73 -2.16
CA PRO A 237 14.93 9.44 -1.21
C PRO A 237 15.66 9.88 0.07
N VAL A 238 16.69 9.13 0.53
CA VAL A 238 17.47 9.51 1.71
C VAL A 238 18.25 10.79 1.45
N GLU A 239 18.96 10.85 0.32
CA GLU A 239 19.71 12.03 -0.08
C GLU A 239 18.78 13.25 -0.26
N LYS A 240 17.66 13.06 -0.97
CA LYS A 240 16.67 14.11 -1.17
C LYS A 240 16.10 14.64 0.14
N CYS A 241 15.77 13.76 1.09
CA CYS A 241 15.22 14.13 2.39
C CYS A 241 16.21 14.98 3.20
N LEU A 242 17.51 14.64 3.18
CA LEU A 242 18.55 15.39 3.86
C LEU A 242 18.77 16.78 3.23
N ILE A 243 18.76 16.86 1.88
CA ILE A 243 18.87 18.14 1.15
C ILE A 243 17.68 19.05 1.50
N ASP A 244 16.47 18.51 1.45
CA ASP A 244 15.24 19.27 1.75
C ASP A 244 15.21 19.78 3.19
N ALA A 245 15.65 18.95 4.13
CA ALA A 245 15.76 19.32 5.55
C ALA A 245 16.95 20.27 5.82
N LYS A 246 17.85 20.45 4.86
CA LYS A 246 19.13 21.19 5.03
C LYS A 246 19.97 20.67 6.20
N VAL A 247 20.01 19.35 6.34
CA VAL A 247 20.76 18.67 7.41
C VAL A 247 21.85 17.82 6.79
N ASP A 248 23.08 18.02 7.27
CA ASP A 248 24.20 17.16 6.87
C ASP A 248 24.03 15.75 7.43
N LYS A 249 24.41 14.72 6.65
CA LYS A 249 24.30 13.31 7.05
C LYS A 249 25.02 13.00 8.37
N ASN A 250 26.10 13.73 8.69
CA ASN A 250 26.85 13.58 9.94
C ASN A 250 26.09 14.07 11.17
N LEU A 251 25.06 14.94 10.98
CA LEU A 251 24.18 15.43 12.03
C LEU A 251 23.00 14.50 12.31
N VAL A 252 22.83 13.43 11.54
CA VAL A 252 21.87 12.37 11.80
C VAL A 252 22.40 11.49 12.93
N HIS A 253 21.70 11.45 14.04
CA HIS A 253 22.12 10.68 15.24
C HIS A 253 21.77 9.20 15.09
N ASP A 254 20.54 8.91 14.67
CA ASP A 254 20.04 7.56 14.52
C ASP A 254 19.44 7.36 13.12
N VAL A 255 19.72 6.21 12.53
CA VAL A 255 19.10 5.74 11.29
C VAL A 255 18.25 4.52 11.64
N VAL A 256 16.94 4.72 11.72
CA VAL A 256 15.98 3.70 12.08
C VAL A 256 15.40 3.09 10.80
N VAL A 257 15.42 1.77 10.71
CA VAL A 257 14.83 1.05 9.59
C VAL A 257 13.48 0.45 9.97
N THR A 258 12.53 0.47 9.04
CA THR A 258 11.19 -0.16 9.18
C THR A 258 10.76 -0.72 7.83
N GLY A 259 9.68 -1.51 7.81
CA GLY A 259 9.21 -2.22 6.63
C GLY A 259 9.98 -3.53 6.37
N GLY A 260 9.26 -4.57 5.93
CA GLY A 260 9.81 -5.91 5.76
C GLY A 260 10.97 -5.99 4.77
N SER A 261 10.94 -5.18 3.70
CA SER A 261 11.98 -5.17 2.67
C SER A 261 13.28 -4.49 3.13
N SER A 262 13.25 -3.71 4.20
CA SER A 262 14.45 -3.15 4.83
C SER A 262 15.35 -4.23 5.48
N ARG A 263 14.86 -5.46 5.63
CA ARG A 263 15.66 -6.61 6.09
C ARG A 263 16.68 -7.10 5.06
N ILE A 264 16.57 -6.70 3.80
CA ILE A 264 17.46 -7.12 2.71
C ILE A 264 18.89 -6.63 3.02
N PRO A 265 19.88 -7.56 3.17
CA PRO A 265 21.23 -7.17 3.63
C PRO A 265 21.91 -6.16 2.73
N LYS A 266 21.67 -6.23 1.40
CA LYS A 266 22.28 -5.28 0.45
C LYS A 266 21.74 -3.87 0.60
N VAL A 267 20.43 -3.73 0.88
CA VAL A 267 19.81 -2.41 1.17
C VAL A 267 20.40 -1.83 2.45
N GLN A 268 20.49 -2.64 3.51
CA GLN A 268 21.11 -2.22 4.77
C GLN A 268 22.57 -1.79 4.59
N GLN A 269 23.35 -2.56 3.82
CA GLN A 269 24.73 -2.21 3.49
C GLN A 269 24.80 -0.86 2.76
N LEU A 270 24.00 -0.65 1.72
CA LEU A 270 24.01 0.62 0.98
C LEU A 270 23.63 1.80 1.88
N LEU A 271 22.69 1.62 2.79
CA LEU A 271 22.29 2.64 3.75
C LEU A 271 23.42 2.93 4.76
N GLN A 272 24.09 1.90 5.27
CA GLN A 272 25.26 2.05 6.14
C GLN A 272 26.43 2.75 5.41
N ASP A 273 26.71 2.35 4.18
CA ASP A 273 27.75 2.96 3.35
C ASP A 273 27.48 4.45 3.12
N PHE A 274 26.20 4.82 2.89
CA PHE A 274 25.78 6.22 2.75
C PHE A 274 26.07 7.05 4.01
N PHE A 275 25.87 6.47 5.20
CA PHE A 275 26.14 7.11 6.50
C PHE A 275 27.51 6.76 7.09
N ASP A 276 28.50 6.51 6.24
CA ASP A 276 29.93 6.29 6.61
C ASP A 276 30.11 5.16 7.66
N GLY A 277 29.35 4.08 7.52
CA GLY A 277 29.41 2.90 8.39
C GLY A 277 28.58 3.00 9.67
N LYS A 278 27.70 3.99 9.81
CA LYS A 278 26.81 4.12 10.98
C LYS A 278 25.94 2.88 11.16
N GLU A 279 25.85 2.40 12.39
CA GLU A 279 24.98 1.27 12.74
C GLU A 279 23.50 1.65 12.59
N LEU A 280 22.74 0.76 11.95
CA LEU A 280 21.31 0.93 11.76
C LEU A 280 20.54 0.51 13.02
N CYS A 281 19.62 1.35 13.46
CA CYS A 281 18.78 1.07 14.60
C CYS A 281 17.66 0.08 14.23
N LYS A 282 17.68 -1.10 14.86
CA LYS A 282 16.72 -2.21 14.66
C LYS A 282 16.03 -2.59 15.97
N SER A 283 15.97 -1.66 16.93
CA SER A 283 15.42 -1.93 18.27
C SER A 283 13.91 -2.13 18.28
N ILE A 284 13.21 -1.65 17.25
CA ILE A 284 11.77 -1.85 17.05
C ILE A 284 11.51 -3.00 16.07
N ASN A 285 10.36 -3.68 16.21
CA ASN A 285 9.96 -4.66 15.24
C ASN A 285 9.64 -3.98 13.90
N LEU A 286 10.41 -4.30 12.87
CA LEU A 286 10.35 -3.67 11.55
C LEU A 286 8.99 -3.83 10.85
N ASP A 287 8.25 -4.90 11.15
CA ASP A 287 6.95 -5.20 10.56
C ASP A 287 5.78 -4.59 11.36
N GLU A 288 5.98 -4.29 12.65
CA GLU A 288 4.92 -3.87 13.58
C GLU A 288 5.05 -2.41 14.05
N ALA A 289 6.20 -1.77 13.83
CA ALA A 289 6.50 -0.44 14.34
C ALA A 289 5.45 0.60 13.94
N VAL A 290 5.00 0.56 12.69
CA VAL A 290 3.99 1.48 12.14
C VAL A 290 2.64 1.29 12.85
N ALA A 291 2.19 0.04 12.97
CA ALA A 291 0.92 -0.27 13.65
C ALA A 291 0.97 0.08 15.14
N TYR A 292 2.13 -0.17 15.79
CA TYR A 292 2.34 0.20 17.19
C TYR A 292 2.25 1.71 17.39
N GLY A 293 2.95 2.50 16.56
CA GLY A 293 2.87 3.96 16.62
C GLY A 293 1.48 4.51 16.33
N ALA A 294 0.75 3.90 15.39
CA ALA A 294 -0.66 4.24 15.13
C ALA A 294 -1.55 3.96 16.34
N ALA A 295 -1.34 2.84 17.03
CA ALA A 295 -2.09 2.50 18.26
C ALA A 295 -1.80 3.51 19.39
N VAL A 296 -0.54 3.93 19.53
CA VAL A 296 -0.16 4.99 20.50
C VAL A 296 -0.84 6.31 20.14
N GLN A 297 -0.86 6.69 18.88
CA GLN A 297 -1.57 7.90 18.43
C GLN A 297 -3.07 7.81 18.70
N ALA A 298 -3.68 6.65 18.51
CA ALA A 298 -5.09 6.42 18.86
C ALA A 298 -5.33 6.59 20.36
N ALA A 299 -4.44 6.08 21.20
CA ALA A 299 -4.51 6.25 22.66
C ALA A 299 -4.41 7.73 23.08
N ILE A 300 -3.51 8.49 22.46
CA ILE A 300 -3.38 9.94 22.68
C ILE A 300 -4.67 10.68 22.31
N LEU A 301 -5.21 10.41 21.11
CA LEU A 301 -6.41 11.08 20.60
C LEU A 301 -7.69 10.73 21.39
N THR A 302 -7.74 9.57 22.02
CA THR A 302 -8.87 9.14 22.88
C THR A 302 -8.71 9.55 24.33
N GLY A 303 -7.63 10.26 24.68
CA GLY A 303 -7.39 10.77 26.03
C GLY A 303 -7.05 9.68 27.05
N MET A 304 -6.51 8.54 26.60
CA MET A 304 -6.02 7.51 27.53
C MET A 304 -4.90 8.08 28.39
N ARG A 305 -5.15 8.12 29.70
CA ARG A 305 -4.20 8.66 30.69
C ARG A 305 -3.09 7.64 30.95
N ASN A 306 -1.95 7.85 30.32
CA ASN A 306 -0.70 7.16 30.61
C ASN A 306 0.39 8.22 30.77
N GLU A 307 1.21 8.13 31.82
CA GLU A 307 2.28 9.11 32.08
C GLU A 307 3.28 9.23 30.93
N LYS A 308 3.53 8.14 30.22
CA LYS A 308 4.41 8.11 29.04
C LYS A 308 3.83 8.76 27.78
N LEU A 309 2.51 9.05 27.76
CA LEU A 309 1.81 9.54 26.56
C LEU A 309 1.34 10.99 26.68
N LYS A 310 1.43 11.60 27.87
CA LYS A 310 0.78 12.89 28.19
C LYS A 310 1.29 14.07 27.39
N ASP A 311 2.55 14.05 26.99
CA ASP A 311 3.26 15.23 26.46
C ASP A 311 3.74 15.08 25.01
N ILE A 312 3.37 13.97 24.34
CA ILE A 312 3.78 13.74 22.96
C ILE A 312 3.07 14.71 22.03
N ILE A 313 3.87 15.57 21.38
CA ILE A 313 3.44 16.49 20.33
C ILE A 313 4.06 16.02 19.02
N LEU A 314 3.20 15.78 18.03
CA LEU A 314 3.60 15.39 16.69
C LEU A 314 3.33 16.54 15.72
N LEU A 315 4.36 17.00 15.02
CA LEU A 315 4.29 17.99 13.95
C LEU A 315 4.73 17.32 12.66
N ASP A 316 3.78 17.05 11.77
CA ASP A 316 4.03 16.49 10.45
C ASP A 316 4.15 17.58 9.39
N VAL A 317 4.47 17.24 8.14
CA VAL A 317 4.69 18.18 7.05
C VAL A 317 3.95 17.77 5.78
N THR A 318 3.71 18.74 4.88
CA THR A 318 3.19 18.48 3.54
C THR A 318 4.23 17.77 2.67
N PRO A 319 3.86 16.73 1.90
CA PRO A 319 4.80 16.02 1.03
C PRO A 319 5.14 16.79 -0.25
N LEU A 320 4.20 17.60 -0.74
CA LEU A 320 4.30 18.36 -1.99
C LEU A 320 3.90 19.82 -1.81
N SER A 321 4.41 20.67 -2.68
CA SER A 321 3.99 22.07 -2.78
C SER A 321 2.59 22.17 -3.33
N LEU A 322 1.80 23.12 -2.80
CA LEU A 322 0.42 23.38 -3.16
C LEU A 322 0.27 24.81 -3.67
N GLY A 323 -0.49 24.99 -4.74
CA GLY A 323 -0.65 26.30 -5.35
C GLY A 323 -1.79 26.37 -6.36
N VAL A 324 -1.94 27.53 -6.97
CA VAL A 324 -2.96 27.83 -7.98
C VAL A 324 -2.33 28.15 -9.34
N ALA A 325 -3.10 27.92 -10.39
CA ALA A 325 -2.73 28.38 -11.74
C ALA A 325 -2.77 29.90 -11.82
N ILE A 326 -1.73 30.46 -12.43
CA ILE A 326 -1.66 31.86 -12.83
C ILE A 326 -1.47 31.99 -14.35
N PRO A 327 -1.65 33.18 -14.95
CA PRO A 327 -1.45 33.39 -16.38
C PRO A 327 -0.13 32.83 -16.89
N GLY A 328 -0.18 32.23 -18.10
CA GLY A 328 0.97 31.53 -18.68
C GLY A 328 1.13 30.09 -18.24
N SER A 329 0.07 29.48 -17.66
CA SER A 329 0.07 28.08 -17.18
C SER A 329 1.18 27.80 -16.15
N GLN A 330 1.50 28.79 -15.33
CA GLN A 330 2.45 28.66 -14.23
C GLN A 330 1.73 28.35 -12.92
N MET A 331 2.42 27.64 -12.03
CA MET A 331 1.94 27.36 -10.68
C MET A 331 2.48 28.41 -9.71
N SER A 332 1.58 29.16 -9.07
CA SER A 332 1.91 30.02 -7.93
C SER A 332 1.79 29.23 -6.64
N ILE A 333 2.92 28.95 -5.98
CA ILE A 333 2.97 28.15 -4.76
C ILE A 333 2.53 29.01 -3.57
N LEU A 334 1.51 28.53 -2.83
CA LEU A 334 1.06 29.13 -1.57
C LEU A 334 1.63 28.39 -0.37
N ILE A 335 1.67 27.07 -0.42
CA ILE A 335 2.25 26.22 0.63
C ILE A 335 3.39 25.41 0.02
N PRO A 336 4.66 25.71 0.34
CA PRO A 336 5.80 24.90 -0.08
C PRO A 336 5.77 23.51 0.55
N ARG A 337 6.33 22.50 -0.12
CA ARG A 337 6.55 21.18 0.48
C ARG A 337 7.36 21.29 1.78
N ASN A 338 7.20 20.30 2.64
CA ASN A 338 7.81 20.26 3.97
C ASN A 338 7.37 21.42 4.89
N THR A 339 6.20 22.02 4.62
CA THR A 339 5.58 22.96 5.55
C THR A 339 4.85 22.19 6.66
N ALA A 340 5.10 22.56 7.91
CA ALA A 340 4.45 21.92 9.07
C ALA A 340 2.93 22.03 9.00
N ILE A 341 2.23 20.95 9.34
CA ILE A 341 0.76 20.86 9.39
C ILE A 341 0.26 20.59 10.82
N PRO A 342 -0.95 21.09 11.19
CA PRO A 342 -1.86 21.86 10.36
C PRO A 342 -1.35 23.28 10.04
N THR A 343 -1.73 23.81 8.89
CA THR A 343 -1.29 25.15 8.46
C THR A 343 -2.33 25.86 7.61
N ARG A 344 -2.36 27.19 7.70
CA ARG A 344 -3.17 28.06 6.87
C ARG A 344 -2.29 29.13 6.21
N LYS A 345 -2.42 29.29 4.90
CA LYS A 345 -1.70 30.30 4.11
C LYS A 345 -2.66 31.02 3.19
N GLU A 346 -2.39 32.31 2.98
CA GLU A 346 -3.20 33.17 2.13
C GLU A 346 -2.34 33.75 1.00
N GLY A 347 -2.93 33.83 -0.18
CA GLY A 347 -2.35 34.50 -1.35
C GLY A 347 -3.31 35.54 -1.89
N PHE A 348 -2.76 36.64 -2.43
CA PHE A 348 -3.53 37.75 -3.00
C PHE A 348 -3.50 37.66 -4.52
N PHE A 349 -4.69 37.70 -5.11
CA PHE A 349 -4.92 37.62 -6.54
C PHE A 349 -5.82 38.75 -7.01
N THR A 350 -5.94 38.94 -8.32
CA THR A 350 -6.72 40.02 -8.90
C THR A 350 -7.26 39.61 -10.28
N THR A 351 -8.21 40.41 -10.80
CA THR A 351 -8.78 40.23 -12.14
C THR A 351 -7.79 40.55 -13.25
N LEU A 352 -7.93 39.86 -14.39
CA LEU A 352 -7.06 39.98 -15.57
C LEU A 352 -7.68 40.92 -16.64
N SER A 353 -8.99 41.11 -16.60
CA SER A 353 -9.74 41.91 -17.59
C SER A 353 -10.59 42.94 -16.87
N ASP A 354 -10.90 44.05 -17.58
CA ASP A 354 -11.83 45.07 -17.08
C ASP A 354 -13.23 44.47 -16.96
N ASN A 355 -13.93 44.82 -15.87
CA ASN A 355 -15.29 44.36 -15.55
C ASN A 355 -15.44 42.83 -15.50
N GLN A 356 -14.39 42.14 -15.11
CA GLN A 356 -14.40 40.69 -14.91
C GLN A 356 -15.20 40.36 -13.63
N THR A 357 -16.30 39.62 -13.78
CA THR A 357 -17.24 39.29 -12.70
C THR A 357 -17.03 37.90 -12.10
N SER A 358 -16.12 37.08 -12.68
CA SER A 358 -15.76 35.77 -12.12
C SER A 358 -14.30 35.44 -12.36
N ILE A 359 -13.76 34.57 -11.48
CA ILE A 359 -12.43 34.00 -11.61
C ILE A 359 -12.51 32.47 -11.40
N LEU A 360 -11.97 31.73 -12.34
CA LEU A 360 -11.76 30.28 -12.20
C LEU A 360 -10.42 30.02 -11.50
N LEU A 361 -10.47 29.37 -10.34
CA LEU A 361 -9.31 29.02 -9.54
C LEU A 361 -9.02 27.52 -9.71
N SER A 362 -7.96 27.18 -10.41
CA SER A 362 -7.49 25.79 -10.59
C SER A 362 -6.35 25.52 -9.64
N VAL A 363 -6.47 24.46 -8.83
CA VAL A 363 -5.57 24.11 -7.73
C VAL A 363 -4.73 22.90 -8.11
N TYR A 364 -3.44 22.97 -7.80
CA TYR A 364 -2.45 21.96 -8.15
C TYR A 364 -1.55 21.61 -6.97
N GLU A 365 -1.01 20.39 -7.01
CA GLU A 365 0.08 19.95 -6.14
C GLU A 365 1.27 19.44 -6.97
N GLY A 366 2.49 19.72 -6.54
CA GLY A 366 3.72 19.29 -7.20
C GLY A 366 4.81 20.36 -7.19
N GLU A 367 5.95 20.03 -7.82
CA GLU A 367 7.17 20.84 -7.77
C GLU A 367 7.54 21.48 -9.13
N ARG A 368 6.67 21.33 -10.14
CA ARG A 368 6.96 21.84 -11.48
C ARG A 368 6.44 23.26 -11.64
N ALA A 369 7.19 24.09 -12.39
CA ALA A 369 6.76 25.46 -12.65
C ALA A 369 5.49 25.53 -13.51
N ARG A 370 5.31 24.59 -14.45
CA ARG A 370 4.12 24.52 -15.31
C ARG A 370 3.04 23.69 -14.67
N THR A 371 1.80 24.21 -14.66
CA THR A 371 0.64 23.54 -14.05
C THR A 371 0.35 22.17 -14.67
N MET A 372 0.50 22.03 -16.00
CA MET A 372 0.26 20.77 -16.71
C MET A 372 1.21 19.61 -16.32
N ASP A 373 2.34 19.95 -15.69
CA ASP A 373 3.33 18.97 -15.22
C ASP A 373 3.13 18.60 -13.73
N ASN A 374 2.10 19.18 -13.09
CA ASN A 374 1.70 18.96 -11.71
C ASN A 374 0.39 18.19 -11.63
N ASN A 375 0.07 17.66 -10.46
CA ASN A 375 -1.18 16.96 -10.21
C ASN A 375 -2.31 17.99 -10.01
N PHE A 376 -3.35 17.89 -10.83
CA PHE A 376 -4.54 18.73 -10.71
C PHE A 376 -5.44 18.21 -9.59
N LEU A 377 -5.74 19.07 -8.61
CA LEU A 377 -6.57 18.73 -7.45
C LEU A 377 -8.03 19.09 -7.64
N GLY A 378 -8.33 20.12 -8.41
CA GLY A 378 -9.69 20.59 -8.66
C GLY A 378 -9.72 22.06 -9.03
N GLU A 379 -10.91 22.51 -9.40
CA GLU A 379 -11.16 23.91 -9.74
C GLU A 379 -12.50 24.38 -9.24
N PHE A 380 -12.63 25.65 -8.93
CA PHE A 380 -13.88 26.30 -8.57
C PHE A 380 -13.92 27.74 -9.08
N GLU A 381 -15.12 28.22 -9.32
CA GLU A 381 -15.34 29.58 -9.79
C GLU A 381 -15.79 30.47 -8.61
N LEU A 382 -15.11 31.59 -8.43
CA LEU A 382 -15.59 32.71 -7.62
C LEU A 382 -16.34 33.65 -8.56
N SER A 383 -17.66 33.74 -8.42
CA SER A 383 -18.56 34.60 -9.19
C SER A 383 -18.98 35.84 -8.36
N ASP A 384 -19.73 36.71 -9.00
CA ASP A 384 -20.29 37.94 -8.38
C ASP A 384 -19.22 38.92 -7.89
N ILE A 385 -18.06 38.93 -8.54
CA ILE A 385 -17.03 39.96 -8.31
C ILE A 385 -17.57 41.31 -8.84
N PRO A 386 -17.50 42.41 -8.07
CA PRO A 386 -17.92 43.72 -8.53
C PRO A 386 -17.19 44.16 -9.80
N GLU A 387 -17.94 44.71 -10.74
CA GLU A 387 -17.36 45.28 -11.96
C GLU A 387 -16.39 46.41 -11.62
N ALA A 388 -15.15 46.27 -12.04
CA ALA A 388 -14.09 47.24 -11.80
C ALA A 388 -12.99 47.09 -12.88
N PRO A 389 -12.14 48.10 -13.07
CA PRO A 389 -10.96 47.94 -13.91
C PRO A 389 -10.09 46.77 -13.47
N ARG A 390 -9.41 46.12 -14.44
CA ARG A 390 -8.48 45.04 -14.16
C ARG A 390 -7.48 45.41 -13.08
N ARG A 391 -7.11 44.44 -12.24
CA ARG A 391 -6.17 44.60 -11.11
C ARG A 391 -6.69 45.45 -9.94
N VAL A 392 -7.94 45.91 -9.97
CA VAL A 392 -8.55 46.63 -8.85
C VAL A 392 -9.19 45.67 -7.83
N PRO A 393 -10.01 44.68 -8.24
CA PRO A 393 -10.52 43.71 -7.28
C PRO A 393 -9.41 42.95 -6.59
N SER A 394 -9.48 42.86 -5.26
CA SER A 394 -8.52 42.11 -4.43
C SER A 394 -9.17 40.83 -3.95
N ILE A 395 -8.60 39.70 -4.35
CA ILE A 395 -9.11 38.38 -4.03
C ILE A 395 -8.11 37.68 -3.15
N ILE A 396 -8.55 37.28 -1.95
CA ILE A 396 -7.76 36.41 -1.06
C ILE A 396 -8.11 34.96 -1.36
N VAL A 397 -7.10 34.15 -1.66
CA VAL A 397 -7.21 32.70 -1.74
C VAL A 397 -6.52 32.11 -0.52
N CYS A 398 -7.28 31.38 0.28
CA CYS A 398 -6.79 30.75 1.50
C CYS A 398 -6.68 29.24 1.32
N PHE A 399 -5.51 28.70 1.62
CA PHE A 399 -5.23 27.27 1.69
C PHE A 399 -5.16 26.86 3.16
N ASP A 400 -6.01 25.94 3.57
CA ASP A 400 -6.11 25.42 4.94
C ASP A 400 -5.90 23.89 4.91
N ILE A 401 -4.81 23.42 5.50
CA ILE A 401 -4.47 22.01 5.60
C ILE A 401 -4.69 21.55 7.03
N ASP A 402 -5.53 20.54 7.20
CA ASP A 402 -5.80 19.94 8.50
C ASP A 402 -4.65 19.03 8.98
N ALA A 403 -4.77 18.51 10.18
CA ALA A 403 -3.79 17.61 10.76
C ALA A 403 -3.73 16.20 10.08
N ASN A 404 -4.63 15.89 9.15
CA ASN A 404 -4.60 14.69 8.30
C ASN A 404 -3.88 14.93 6.98
N GLY A 405 -3.46 16.18 6.71
CA GLY A 405 -2.87 16.59 5.45
C GLY A 405 -3.91 16.81 4.34
N ILE A 406 -5.18 17.05 4.70
CA ILE A 406 -6.27 17.26 3.75
C ILE A 406 -6.46 18.77 3.54
N LEU A 407 -6.45 19.17 2.27
CA LEU A 407 -6.53 20.56 1.83
C LEU A 407 -7.99 21.04 1.70
N THR A 408 -8.27 22.20 2.23
CA THR A 408 -9.45 23.00 1.94
C THR A 408 -9.01 24.34 1.34
N VAL A 409 -9.63 24.74 0.23
CA VAL A 409 -9.36 26.04 -0.40
C VAL A 409 -10.60 26.91 -0.33
N SER A 410 -10.41 28.17 0.00
CA SER A 410 -11.45 29.19 -0.07
C SER A 410 -10.94 30.44 -0.78
N ALA A 411 -11.85 31.17 -1.42
CA ALA A 411 -11.54 32.44 -2.02
C ALA A 411 -12.61 33.47 -1.64
N GLU A 412 -12.19 34.71 -1.44
CA GLU A 412 -13.07 35.82 -1.06
C GLU A 412 -12.61 37.12 -1.75
N GLU A 413 -13.55 37.87 -2.32
CA GLU A 413 -13.30 39.22 -2.80
C GLU A 413 -13.47 40.22 -1.63
N MET A 414 -12.43 41.03 -1.38
CA MET A 414 -12.26 41.81 -0.15
C MET A 414 -13.21 42.98 -0.01
N THR A 415 -13.70 43.55 -1.12
CA THR A 415 -14.54 44.77 -1.10
C THR A 415 -16.01 44.42 -0.87
N SER A 416 -16.50 43.39 -1.52
CA SER A 416 -17.90 42.97 -1.45
C SER A 416 -18.13 41.90 -0.37
N GLY A 417 -17.09 41.24 0.09
CA GLY A 417 -17.19 40.09 0.99
C GLY A 417 -17.80 38.86 0.33
N VAL A 418 -17.89 38.85 -1.02
CA VAL A 418 -18.34 37.66 -1.77
C VAL A 418 -17.27 36.59 -1.68
N GLY A 419 -17.59 35.51 -0.98
CA GLY A 419 -16.66 34.41 -0.73
C GLY A 419 -17.23 33.07 -1.14
N ARG A 420 -16.36 32.17 -1.56
CA ARG A 420 -16.66 30.75 -1.82
C ARG A 420 -15.64 29.87 -1.15
N LYS A 421 -16.12 28.89 -0.40
CA LYS A 421 -15.28 27.86 0.22
C LYS A 421 -15.52 26.55 -0.51
N MET A 422 -14.44 25.92 -0.92
CA MET A 422 -14.48 24.58 -1.47
C MET A 422 -13.50 23.71 -0.71
N THR A 423 -13.96 22.58 -0.22
CA THR A 423 -13.02 21.49 0.13
C THR A 423 -12.58 20.93 -1.20
N ILE A 424 -11.28 20.96 -1.48
CA ILE A 424 -10.75 20.37 -2.71
C ILE A 424 -11.08 18.89 -2.66
N SER A 425 -12.16 18.57 -3.34
CA SER A 425 -12.47 17.22 -3.74
C SER A 425 -12.26 17.21 -5.25
N ASN A 426 -11.49 16.28 -5.75
CA ASN A 426 -11.48 16.01 -7.18
C ASN A 426 -12.87 15.46 -7.53
N ASP A 427 -13.86 16.39 -7.68
CA ASP A 427 -15.28 16.02 -7.79
C ASP A 427 -15.62 15.14 -8.99
N LYS A 428 -14.74 15.10 -9.99
CA LYS A 428 -14.87 14.15 -11.11
C LYS A 428 -14.46 12.72 -10.75
N ALA A 429 -13.89 12.51 -9.57
CA ALA A 429 -13.31 11.24 -9.15
C ALA A 429 -13.66 10.83 -7.71
N ARG A 430 -14.45 11.61 -6.98
CA ARG A 430 -14.84 11.33 -5.59
C ARG A 430 -16.18 10.60 -5.52
N LEU A 431 -16.27 9.65 -4.58
CA LEU A 431 -17.56 9.08 -4.18
C LEU A 431 -18.37 10.18 -3.48
N SER A 432 -19.63 10.36 -3.88
CA SER A 432 -20.56 11.23 -3.14
C SER A 432 -20.92 10.59 -1.80
N SER A 433 -21.44 11.40 -0.86
CA SER A 433 -21.92 10.85 0.42
C SER A 433 -22.98 9.76 0.23
N GLU A 434 -23.86 9.96 -0.77
CA GLU A 434 -24.88 8.97 -1.14
C GLU A 434 -24.27 7.69 -1.72
N GLU A 435 -23.19 7.79 -2.49
CA GLU A 435 -22.46 6.61 -3.00
C GLU A 435 -21.76 5.86 -1.86
N ILE A 436 -21.17 6.57 -0.90
CA ILE A 436 -20.57 5.95 0.30
C ILE A 436 -21.64 5.24 1.13
N GLU A 437 -22.80 5.87 1.37
CA GLU A 437 -23.93 5.26 2.08
C GLU A 437 -24.46 4.02 1.36
N ARG A 438 -24.59 4.08 0.03
CA ARG A 438 -24.99 2.94 -0.78
C ARG A 438 -23.98 1.79 -0.65
N MET A 439 -22.67 2.06 -0.72
CA MET A 439 -21.63 1.04 -0.57
C MET A 439 -21.63 0.40 0.82
N VAL A 440 -21.92 1.17 1.87
CA VAL A 440 -22.12 0.65 3.24
C VAL A 440 -23.32 -0.29 3.29
N GLN A 441 -24.44 0.09 2.68
CA GLN A 441 -25.64 -0.74 2.61
C GLN A 441 -25.40 -2.02 1.80
N ASP A 442 -24.73 -1.92 0.64
CA ASP A 442 -24.37 -3.07 -0.18
C ASP A 442 -23.47 -4.05 0.60
N ALA A 443 -22.50 -3.54 1.38
CA ALA A 443 -21.63 -4.37 2.22
C ALA A 443 -22.41 -5.16 3.29
N GLU A 444 -23.49 -4.61 3.84
CA GLU A 444 -24.38 -5.34 4.78
C GLU A 444 -25.30 -6.35 4.07
N ILE A 445 -25.84 -5.98 2.91
CA ILE A 445 -26.71 -6.88 2.11
C ILE A 445 -25.95 -8.13 1.66
N TYR A 446 -24.69 -7.96 1.27
CA TYR A 446 -23.86 -9.08 0.76
C TYR A 446 -23.18 -9.89 1.87
N LYS A 447 -23.27 -9.49 3.13
CA LYS A 447 -22.57 -10.14 4.26
C LYS A 447 -22.81 -11.65 4.35
N ALA A 448 -24.09 -12.09 4.24
CA ALA A 448 -24.42 -13.51 4.29
C ALA A 448 -23.85 -14.29 3.08
N LYS A 449 -23.87 -13.66 1.91
CA LYS A 449 -23.30 -14.23 0.68
C LYS A 449 -21.76 -14.28 0.72
N ASP A 450 -21.14 -13.33 1.39
CA ASP A 450 -19.69 -13.28 1.58
C ASP A 450 -19.22 -14.38 2.54
N GLU A 451 -20.00 -14.71 3.58
CA GLU A 451 -19.69 -15.84 4.47
C GLU A 451 -19.81 -17.19 3.74
N GLU A 452 -20.88 -17.42 2.98
CA GLU A 452 -21.04 -18.60 2.12
C GLU A 452 -19.84 -18.75 1.16
N HIS A 453 -19.44 -17.65 0.52
CA HIS A 453 -18.28 -17.67 -0.38
C HIS A 453 -16.97 -18.00 0.34
N LYS A 454 -16.77 -17.52 1.57
CA LYS A 454 -15.58 -17.86 2.37
C LYS A 454 -15.51 -19.38 2.67
N GLU A 455 -16.63 -20.00 3.01
CA GLU A 455 -16.68 -21.45 3.26
C GLU A 455 -16.37 -22.22 1.96
N ASN A 456 -16.90 -21.79 0.82
CA ASN A 456 -16.61 -22.38 -0.48
C ASN A 456 -15.11 -22.31 -0.83
N VAL A 457 -14.48 -21.13 -0.65
CA VAL A 457 -13.04 -20.96 -0.87
C VAL A 457 -12.21 -21.80 0.09
N LYS A 458 -12.61 -21.89 1.35
CA LYS A 458 -11.93 -22.71 2.36
C LYS A 458 -11.96 -24.19 2.00
N ALA A 459 -13.11 -24.71 1.56
CA ALA A 459 -13.23 -26.10 1.11
C ALA A 459 -12.38 -26.36 -0.15
N MET A 460 -12.37 -25.42 -1.09
CA MET A 460 -11.50 -25.50 -2.28
C MET A 460 -10.03 -25.60 -1.91
N VAL A 461 -9.54 -24.73 -1.04
CA VAL A 461 -8.14 -24.71 -0.60
C VAL A 461 -7.77 -26.00 0.14
N ALA A 462 -8.67 -26.53 0.98
CA ALA A 462 -8.45 -27.80 1.68
C ALA A 462 -8.27 -28.97 0.71
N LEU A 463 -9.10 -29.05 -0.33
CA LEU A 463 -8.97 -30.07 -1.37
C LEU A 463 -7.67 -29.90 -2.18
N GLU A 464 -7.31 -28.67 -2.53
CA GLU A 464 -6.07 -28.36 -3.25
C GLU A 464 -4.84 -28.78 -2.44
N ASP A 465 -4.76 -28.34 -1.18
CA ASP A 465 -3.65 -28.68 -0.29
C ASP A 465 -3.54 -30.21 -0.07
N TYR A 466 -4.66 -30.89 0.07
CA TYR A 466 -4.66 -32.33 0.25
C TYR A 466 -4.15 -33.06 -1.01
N ALA A 467 -4.63 -32.68 -2.20
CA ALA A 467 -4.20 -33.27 -3.47
C ALA A 467 -2.69 -33.08 -3.71
N TYR A 468 -2.17 -31.88 -3.48
CA TYR A 468 -0.73 -31.60 -3.64
C TYR A 468 0.13 -32.29 -2.58
N ASN A 469 -0.33 -32.41 -1.33
CA ASN A 469 0.37 -33.15 -0.29
C ASN A 469 0.45 -34.66 -0.61
N LEU A 470 -0.64 -35.21 -1.13
CA LEU A 470 -0.63 -36.62 -1.61
C LEU A 470 0.34 -36.80 -2.78
N ARG A 471 0.33 -35.92 -3.77
CA ARG A 471 1.26 -35.95 -4.90
C ARG A 471 2.71 -35.90 -4.44
N LYS A 472 3.03 -35.07 -3.46
CA LYS A 472 4.37 -35.02 -2.86
C LYS A 472 4.71 -36.32 -2.15
N THR A 473 3.77 -36.93 -1.43
CA THR A 473 3.96 -38.18 -0.68
C THR A 473 4.23 -39.35 -1.59
N ILE A 474 3.51 -39.50 -2.70
CA ILE A 474 3.72 -40.60 -3.64
C ILE A 474 5.01 -40.45 -4.47
N ASN A 475 5.53 -39.23 -4.61
CA ASN A 475 6.78 -38.95 -5.30
C ASN A 475 8.00 -38.96 -4.36
N ASP A 476 7.81 -39.05 -3.03
CA ASP A 476 8.89 -39.19 -2.07
C ASP A 476 9.65 -40.50 -2.29
N LYS A 477 10.98 -40.43 -2.36
CA LYS A 477 11.86 -41.61 -2.65
C LYS A 477 11.72 -42.74 -1.65
N LYS A 478 11.34 -42.46 -0.39
CA LYS A 478 11.21 -43.47 0.67
C LYS A 478 9.80 -44.07 0.72
N ILE A 479 8.78 -43.24 0.56
CA ILE A 479 7.38 -43.63 0.65
C ILE A 479 6.92 -44.21 -0.69
N GLY A 480 7.19 -43.52 -1.80
CA GLY A 480 6.81 -43.97 -3.14
C GLY A 480 7.43 -45.29 -3.57
N ALA A 481 8.64 -45.61 -3.09
CA ALA A 481 9.28 -46.91 -3.33
C ALA A 481 8.61 -48.08 -2.59
N LYS A 482 7.83 -47.85 -1.55
CA LYS A 482 7.05 -48.86 -0.81
C LYS A 482 5.67 -49.12 -1.43
N LEU A 483 5.22 -48.27 -2.33
CA LEU A 483 3.93 -48.39 -3.02
C LEU A 483 4.00 -49.47 -4.10
N ALA A 484 3.00 -50.39 -4.12
CA ALA A 484 2.82 -51.28 -5.25
C ALA A 484 2.50 -50.48 -6.52
N PRO A 485 3.10 -50.83 -7.70
CA PRO A 485 2.92 -50.02 -8.92
C PRO A 485 1.45 -49.72 -9.29
N ALA A 486 0.56 -50.72 -9.16
CA ALA A 486 -0.85 -50.57 -9.43
C ALA A 486 -1.55 -49.61 -8.44
N SER A 487 -1.14 -49.61 -7.16
CA SER A 487 -1.68 -48.69 -6.14
C SER A 487 -1.19 -47.27 -6.36
N LYS A 488 0.08 -47.11 -6.75
CA LYS A 488 0.68 -45.81 -7.07
C LYS A 488 -0.03 -45.19 -8.28
N GLN A 489 -0.22 -45.94 -9.36
CA GLN A 489 -0.92 -45.49 -10.56
C GLN A 489 -2.37 -45.06 -10.24
N LYS A 490 -3.09 -45.84 -9.41
CA LYS A 490 -4.45 -45.51 -9.02
C LYS A 490 -4.53 -44.18 -8.23
N MET A 491 -3.54 -43.93 -7.35
CA MET A 491 -3.47 -42.65 -6.62
C MET A 491 -3.10 -41.47 -7.56
N GLU A 492 -2.15 -41.68 -8.47
CA GLU A 492 -1.74 -40.65 -9.43
C GLU A 492 -2.91 -40.22 -10.32
N GLU A 493 -3.67 -41.18 -10.88
CA GLU A 493 -4.85 -40.93 -11.69
C GLU A 493 -5.92 -40.15 -10.90
N ALA A 494 -6.20 -40.52 -9.65
CA ALA A 494 -7.19 -39.84 -8.82
C ALA A 494 -6.76 -38.39 -8.46
N ILE A 495 -5.48 -38.20 -8.13
CA ILE A 495 -4.94 -36.86 -7.82
C ILE A 495 -4.96 -35.98 -9.05
N GLU A 496 -4.57 -36.49 -10.22
CA GLU A 496 -4.53 -35.74 -11.46
C GLU A 496 -5.92 -35.30 -11.91
N GLN A 497 -6.93 -36.18 -11.80
CA GLN A 497 -8.34 -35.84 -12.04
C GLN A 497 -8.84 -34.72 -11.15
N VAL A 498 -8.48 -34.69 -9.86
CA VAL A 498 -8.87 -33.62 -8.94
C VAL A 498 -8.17 -32.32 -9.28
N ILE A 499 -6.87 -32.36 -9.62
CA ILE A 499 -6.11 -31.16 -9.99
C ILE A 499 -6.63 -30.58 -11.31
N GLU A 500 -6.89 -31.40 -12.33
CA GLU A 500 -7.49 -30.94 -13.59
C GLU A 500 -8.88 -30.34 -13.37
N TRP A 501 -9.67 -30.96 -12.48
CA TRP A 501 -11.00 -30.43 -12.12
C TRP A 501 -10.88 -29.07 -11.42
N LEU A 502 -9.94 -28.88 -10.49
CA LEU A 502 -9.67 -27.59 -9.83
C LEU A 502 -9.16 -26.52 -10.82
N ASP A 503 -8.39 -26.92 -11.84
CA ASP A 503 -7.84 -25.98 -12.85
C ASP A 503 -8.91 -25.43 -13.80
N GLY A 504 -10.03 -26.12 -13.97
CA GLY A 504 -11.09 -25.75 -14.92
C GLY A 504 -12.20 -24.84 -14.38
N LEU A 505 -12.13 -24.36 -13.10
CA LEU A 505 -13.35 -23.98 -12.40
C LEU A 505 -13.60 -22.51 -12.11
N GLN A 506 -14.90 -22.18 -12.19
CA GLN A 506 -15.58 -21.21 -11.32
C GLN A 506 -15.71 -21.83 -9.91
N ILE A 507 -15.65 -20.99 -8.86
CA ILE A 507 -15.83 -21.43 -7.46
C ILE A 507 -17.23 -22.04 -7.32
N MET A 508 -17.28 -23.29 -6.86
CA MET A 508 -18.49 -24.08 -6.61
C MET A 508 -18.86 -24.04 -5.13
N ASP A 509 -19.94 -24.72 -4.76
CA ASP A 509 -20.38 -24.81 -3.38
C ASP A 509 -19.45 -25.71 -2.56
N SER A 510 -19.32 -25.45 -1.27
CA SER A 510 -18.40 -26.16 -0.36
C SER A 510 -18.66 -27.67 -0.35
N GLU A 511 -19.92 -28.10 -0.46
CA GLU A 511 -20.31 -29.51 -0.51
C GLU A 511 -19.64 -30.25 -1.68
N GLU A 512 -19.51 -29.63 -2.86
CA GLU A 512 -18.85 -30.28 -4.01
C GLU A 512 -17.35 -30.50 -3.80
N TYR A 513 -16.69 -29.57 -3.12
CA TYR A 513 -15.27 -29.71 -2.75
C TYR A 513 -15.09 -30.79 -1.67
N GLU A 514 -15.98 -30.83 -0.67
CA GLU A 514 -15.98 -31.82 0.39
C GLU A 514 -16.22 -33.24 -0.15
N ASP A 515 -17.18 -33.44 -1.05
CA ASP A 515 -17.44 -34.71 -1.72
C ASP A 515 -16.23 -35.19 -2.53
N LYS A 516 -15.54 -34.28 -3.23
CA LYS A 516 -14.32 -34.60 -3.96
C LYS A 516 -13.18 -34.96 -3.01
N LEU A 517 -13.07 -34.26 -1.88
CA LEU A 517 -12.08 -34.56 -0.84
C LEU A 517 -12.31 -35.95 -0.24
N GLU A 518 -13.55 -36.27 0.17
CA GLU A 518 -13.92 -37.59 0.68
C GLU A 518 -13.65 -38.69 -0.34
N THR A 519 -13.96 -38.44 -1.62
CA THR A 519 -13.66 -39.39 -2.69
C THR A 519 -12.17 -39.65 -2.80
N LEU A 520 -11.33 -38.59 -2.81
CA LEU A 520 -9.88 -38.71 -2.89
C LEU A 520 -9.30 -39.39 -1.63
N GLU A 521 -9.81 -39.07 -0.45
CA GLU A 521 -9.45 -39.70 0.82
C GLU A 521 -9.79 -41.20 0.82
N SER A 522 -10.96 -41.59 0.34
CA SER A 522 -11.41 -42.97 0.27
C SER A 522 -10.51 -43.83 -0.62
N ILE A 523 -9.90 -43.24 -1.63
CA ILE A 523 -8.97 -43.92 -2.55
C ILE A 523 -7.55 -43.99 -1.94
N CYS A 524 -7.08 -42.86 -1.39
CA CYS A 524 -5.66 -42.71 -1.04
C CYS A 524 -5.33 -43.17 0.40
N ASN A 525 -6.18 -42.87 1.39
CA ASN A 525 -5.94 -43.16 2.79
C ASN A 525 -5.74 -44.67 3.07
N PRO A 526 -6.55 -45.60 2.50
CA PRO A 526 -6.35 -47.03 2.72
C PRO A 526 -5.03 -47.56 2.13
N ILE A 527 -4.52 -46.92 1.09
CA ILE A 527 -3.24 -47.29 0.44
C ILE A 527 -2.09 -46.79 1.29
N ILE A 528 -2.12 -45.55 1.77
CA ILE A 528 -1.09 -44.96 2.62
C ILE A 528 -1.03 -45.63 3.97
N ALA A 529 -2.16 -45.95 4.60
CA ALA A 529 -2.23 -46.64 5.90
C ALA A 529 -1.60 -48.04 5.89
N ARG A 530 -1.40 -48.67 4.72
CA ARG A 530 -0.71 -49.97 4.60
C ARG A 530 0.80 -49.84 4.54
N ILE A 531 1.34 -48.64 4.42
CA ILE A 531 2.76 -48.39 4.18
C ILE A 531 3.42 -47.73 5.38
N LEU A 532 2.64 -46.95 6.12
CA LEU A 532 3.04 -46.39 7.43
C LEU A 532 2.94 -47.46 8.51
#